data_c42119d53be7b2cb8acf24005b436994
#
_entry.id   c42119d53be7b2cb8acf24005b436994
#
_cell.length_a   1.000
_cell.length_b   1.000
_cell.length_c   1.000
_cell.angle_alpha   90.00
_cell.angle_beta   90.00
_cell.angle_gamma   90.00
#
_symmetry.space_group_name_H-M   'P 1'
#
loop_
_entity.id
_entity.type
_entity.pdbx_description
1 polymer ?
#
loop_
_entity_poly.entity_id
_entity_poly.type
_entity_poly.pdbx_seq_one_letter_code
_entity_poly.pdbx_strand_id
1 'polypeptide(L)'
;FVIDEVDAWLQDIALPNPDRLDAVILLLDEMIENGLYAAPRDGKGRQLYAKGTNRVLDDNEHLCLTLSYQEGLLGISLIDNWGTLTPTVFLNRLARNVQGIGLDAGIGGGGLYLIWRLSDYLQLRVLPHKQTQVTAFLDLNNSFDPEIENGFQFLYHTEVHETANCQL
;
A
#
# COMPACT_ATOMS: atom_id res chain seq x y z
N PHE A 1 16.40 -8.91 3.16
CA PHE A 1 16.95 -8.64 1.80
C PHE A 1 16.41 -7.32 1.25
N VAL A 2 15.11 -7.18 0.84
CA VAL A 2 14.62 -5.93 0.23
C VAL A 2 14.61 -4.78 1.24
N ILE A 3 14.16 -5.03 2.46
CA ILE A 3 14.11 -4.02 3.52
C ILE A 3 15.51 -3.56 3.89
N ASP A 4 16.48 -4.48 3.99
CA ASP A 4 17.88 -4.14 4.30
C ASP A 4 18.52 -3.27 3.21
N GLU A 5 18.21 -3.54 1.93
CA GLU A 5 18.66 -2.71 0.80
C GLU A 5 18.04 -1.31 0.83
N VAL A 6 16.76 -1.22 1.20
CA VAL A 6 16.07 0.07 1.34
C VAL A 6 16.60 0.85 2.53
N ASP A 7 16.83 0.20 3.67
CA ASP A 7 17.41 0.84 4.86
C ASP A 7 18.80 1.41 4.55
N ALA A 8 19.67 0.65 3.89
CA ALA A 8 20.97 1.13 3.44
C ALA A 8 20.86 2.33 2.49
N TRP A 9 19.92 2.30 1.54
CA TRP A 9 19.69 3.42 0.62
C TRP A 9 19.15 4.66 1.36
N LEU A 10 18.25 4.50 2.34
CA LEU A 10 17.74 5.60 3.15
C LEU A 10 18.84 6.24 4.01
N GLN A 11 19.79 5.45 4.51
CA GLN A 11 20.95 5.97 5.23
C GLN A 11 21.88 6.79 4.33
N ASP A 12 22.07 6.36 3.08
CA ASP A 12 22.89 7.07 2.09
C ASP A 12 22.32 8.45 1.72
N ILE A 13 21.01 8.62 1.66
CA ILE A 13 20.39 9.91 1.33
C ILE A 13 20.36 10.89 2.51
N ALA A 14 20.94 10.53 3.66
CA ALA A 14 21.02 11.35 4.86
C ALA A 14 19.69 12.02 5.21
N LEU A 15 18.73 11.22 5.64
CA LEU A 15 17.38 11.69 5.97
C LEU A 15 17.40 12.91 6.90
N PRO A 16 16.66 13.97 6.57
CA PRO A 16 16.62 15.17 7.39
C PRO A 16 16.03 14.92 8.78
N ASN A 17 15.17 13.90 8.93
CA ASN A 17 14.57 13.51 10.20
C ASN A 17 14.69 11.99 10.45
N PRO A 18 15.58 11.55 11.36
CA PRO A 18 15.76 10.13 11.69
C PRO A 18 14.49 9.46 12.25
N ASP A 19 13.61 10.22 12.93
CA ASP A 19 12.38 9.66 13.53
C ASP A 19 11.40 9.16 12.47
N ARG A 20 11.55 9.60 11.22
CA ARG A 20 10.77 9.10 10.08
C ARG A 20 11.25 7.74 9.55
N LEU A 21 12.47 7.33 9.86
CA LEU A 21 13.03 6.08 9.34
C LEU A 21 12.22 4.85 9.76
N ASP A 22 11.90 4.74 11.04
CA ASP A 22 11.11 3.62 11.57
C ASP A 22 9.72 3.57 10.92
N ALA A 23 9.09 4.75 10.70
CA ALA A 23 7.80 4.84 10.02
C ALA A 23 7.90 4.40 8.55
N VAL A 24 8.96 4.76 7.85
CA VAL A 24 9.21 4.34 6.45
C VAL A 24 9.39 2.82 6.37
N ILE A 25 10.20 2.24 7.26
CA ILE A 25 10.44 0.79 7.29
C ILE A 25 9.16 0.03 7.61
N LEU A 26 8.39 0.47 8.62
CA LEU A 26 7.12 -0.16 8.96
C LEU A 26 6.10 -0.06 7.82
N LEU A 27 6.01 1.10 7.16
CA LEU A 27 5.14 1.29 6.01
C LEU A 27 5.52 0.35 4.85
N LEU A 28 6.80 0.22 4.56
CA LEU A 28 7.35 -0.69 3.56
C LEU A 28 6.99 -2.15 3.85
N ASP A 29 7.21 -2.59 5.08
CA ASP A 29 6.91 -3.95 5.52
C ASP A 29 5.42 -4.27 5.32
N GLU A 30 4.53 -3.38 5.75
CA GLU A 30 3.09 -3.54 5.55
C GLU A 30 2.67 -3.51 4.07
N MET A 31 3.32 -2.69 3.23
CA MET A 31 3.06 -2.69 1.79
C MET A 31 3.46 -4.02 1.15
N ILE A 32 4.67 -4.52 1.46
CA ILE A 32 5.18 -5.80 0.95
C ILE A 32 4.30 -6.96 1.44
N GLU A 33 3.97 -7.01 2.73
CA GLU A 33 3.09 -8.05 3.28
C GLU A 33 1.70 -8.05 2.62
N ASN A 34 1.13 -6.88 2.36
CA ASN A 34 -0.16 -6.79 1.66
C ASN A 34 -0.05 -7.33 0.22
N GLY A 35 1.00 -7.02 -0.51
CA GLY A 35 1.25 -7.56 -1.84
C GLY A 35 1.47 -9.08 -1.84
N LEU A 36 2.24 -9.59 -0.87
CA LEU A 36 2.56 -11.02 -0.78
C LEU A 36 1.38 -11.87 -0.30
N TYR A 37 0.61 -11.42 0.67
CA TYR A 37 -0.36 -12.26 1.37
C TYR A 37 -1.80 -11.80 1.23
N ALA A 38 -2.09 -10.50 1.25
CA ALA A 38 -3.45 -9.99 1.24
C ALA A 38 -4.03 -9.81 -0.18
N ALA A 39 -3.19 -9.48 -1.15
CA ALA A 39 -3.59 -9.29 -2.55
C ALA A 39 -3.91 -10.61 -3.26
N PRO A 40 -3.14 -11.72 -3.09
CA PRO A 40 -3.44 -12.99 -3.72
C PRO A 40 -4.75 -13.60 -3.23
N ARG A 41 -5.72 -13.78 -4.16
CA ARG A 41 -7.04 -14.34 -3.83
C ARG A 41 -7.50 -15.34 -4.88
N ASP A 42 -8.25 -16.36 -4.42
CA ASP A 42 -8.89 -17.31 -5.31
C ASP A 42 -10.12 -16.69 -6.02
N GLY A 43 -10.71 -17.42 -6.96
CA GLY A 43 -11.92 -16.99 -7.68
C GLY A 43 -13.16 -16.75 -6.79
N LYS A 44 -13.10 -17.11 -5.51
CA LYS A 44 -14.14 -16.84 -4.50
C LYS A 44 -13.78 -15.69 -3.57
N GLY A 45 -12.66 -15.00 -3.81
CA GLY A 45 -12.16 -13.87 -3.01
C GLY A 45 -11.49 -14.27 -1.70
N ARG A 46 -11.18 -15.55 -1.46
CA ARG A 46 -10.49 -16.02 -0.26
C ARG A 46 -8.99 -15.85 -0.44
N GLN A 47 -8.30 -15.46 0.62
CA GLN A 47 -6.84 -15.37 0.65
C GLN A 47 -6.20 -16.72 0.30
N LEU A 48 -5.21 -16.71 -0.61
CA LEU A 48 -4.48 -17.90 -1.00
C LEU A 48 -3.39 -18.29 -0.01
N TYR A 49 -2.78 -17.31 0.65
CA TYR A 49 -1.62 -17.50 1.51
C TYR A 49 -1.85 -16.90 2.89
N ALA A 50 -1.40 -17.60 3.92
CA ALA A 50 -1.45 -17.08 5.29
C ALA A 50 -0.27 -16.12 5.53
N LYS A 51 -0.53 -15.00 6.22
CA LYS A 51 0.50 -14.03 6.63
C LYS A 51 1.61 -14.74 7.43
N GLY A 52 2.86 -14.39 7.15
CA GLY A 52 4.02 -14.91 7.86
C GLY A 52 4.49 -16.31 7.42
N THR A 53 3.89 -16.89 6.40
CA THR A 53 4.40 -18.14 5.80
C THR A 53 5.55 -17.84 4.84
N ASN A 54 6.63 -18.64 4.90
CA ASN A 54 7.65 -18.56 3.86
C ASN A 54 7.06 -18.98 2.52
N ARG A 55 7.14 -18.09 1.53
CA ARG A 55 6.73 -18.41 0.17
C ARG A 55 7.71 -17.82 -0.84
N VAL A 56 7.76 -18.45 -1.99
CA VAL A 56 8.39 -17.93 -3.20
C VAL A 56 7.27 -17.49 -4.13
N LEU A 57 7.44 -16.37 -4.81
CA LEU A 57 6.49 -15.95 -5.85
C LEU A 57 6.51 -16.96 -7.01
N ASP A 58 5.35 -17.33 -7.49
CA ASP A 58 5.20 -18.13 -8.70
C ASP A 58 5.58 -17.28 -9.94
N ASP A 59 5.92 -17.94 -11.05
CA ASP A 59 6.35 -17.28 -12.30
C ASP A 59 5.33 -16.24 -12.83
N ASN A 60 4.07 -16.39 -12.46
CA ASN A 60 2.98 -15.50 -12.86
C ASN A 60 2.69 -14.39 -11.82
N GLU A 61 3.39 -14.38 -10.70
CA GLU A 61 3.22 -13.40 -9.63
C GLU A 61 4.31 -12.34 -9.70
N HIS A 62 3.92 -11.09 -9.71
CA HIS A 62 4.85 -9.97 -9.79
C HIS A 62 4.58 -8.97 -8.69
N LEU A 63 5.65 -8.61 -7.99
CA LEU A 63 5.71 -7.47 -7.08
C LEU A 63 6.83 -6.55 -7.55
N CYS A 64 6.51 -5.28 -7.77
CA CYS A 64 7.49 -4.27 -8.16
C CYS A 64 7.48 -3.13 -7.15
N LEU A 65 8.58 -2.98 -6.43
CA LEU A 65 8.82 -1.86 -5.51
C LEU A 65 9.64 -0.79 -6.22
N THR A 66 9.19 0.45 -6.12
CA THR A 66 9.90 1.62 -6.63
C THR A 66 9.99 2.68 -5.54
N LEU A 67 11.17 3.21 -5.36
CA LEU A 67 11.46 4.32 -4.45
C LEU A 67 11.87 5.54 -5.27
N SER A 68 11.40 6.71 -4.87
CA SER A 68 11.79 7.99 -5.45
C SER A 68 12.00 9.01 -4.34
N TYR A 69 13.06 9.80 -4.44
CA TYR A 69 13.37 10.83 -3.45
C TYR A 69 13.77 12.12 -4.15
N GLN A 70 13.15 13.22 -3.74
CA GLN A 70 13.49 14.55 -4.22
C GLN A 70 13.19 15.59 -3.13
N GLU A 71 14.21 16.36 -2.74
CA GLU A 71 14.06 17.54 -1.85
C GLU A 71 13.29 17.26 -0.54
N GLY A 72 13.52 16.08 0.05
CA GLY A 72 12.84 15.66 1.28
C GLY A 72 11.51 14.93 1.06
N LEU A 73 10.98 14.90 -0.15
CA LEU A 73 9.80 14.10 -0.47
C LEU A 73 10.19 12.70 -0.90
N LEU A 74 9.75 11.70 -0.16
CA LEU A 74 9.91 10.28 -0.47
C LEU A 74 8.62 9.74 -1.05
N GLY A 75 8.70 9.11 -2.23
CA GLY A 75 7.63 8.32 -2.83
C GLY A 75 7.96 6.83 -2.77
N ILE A 76 7.07 6.02 -2.24
CA ILE A 76 7.18 4.56 -2.17
C ILE A 76 6.01 3.97 -2.95
N SER A 77 6.28 3.25 -4.02
CA SER A 77 5.24 2.63 -4.86
C SER A 77 5.44 1.13 -4.91
N LEU A 78 4.40 0.37 -4.55
CA LEU A 78 4.35 -1.08 -4.73
C LEU A 78 3.25 -1.43 -5.73
N ILE A 79 3.61 -2.24 -6.72
CA ILE A 79 2.69 -2.76 -7.73
C ILE A 79 2.61 -4.28 -7.58
N ASP A 80 1.40 -4.81 -7.47
CA ASP A 80 1.09 -6.23 -7.61
C ASP A 80 0.25 -6.48 -8.87
N ASN A 81 0.25 -7.70 -9.38
CA ASN A 81 -0.53 -8.09 -10.56
C ASN A 81 -1.85 -8.82 -10.24
N TRP A 82 -2.43 -8.59 -9.06
CA TRP A 82 -3.68 -9.22 -8.63
C TRP A 82 -4.93 -8.37 -8.87
N GLY A 83 -4.88 -7.07 -8.60
CA GLY A 83 -6.01 -6.16 -8.78
C GLY A 83 -7.23 -6.53 -7.94
N THR A 84 -7.03 -7.00 -6.71
CA THR A 84 -8.11 -7.52 -5.85
C THR A 84 -8.64 -6.52 -4.83
N LEU A 85 -7.94 -5.39 -4.63
CA LEU A 85 -8.37 -4.36 -3.69
C LEU A 85 -9.54 -3.57 -4.27
N THR A 86 -10.63 -3.46 -3.50
CA THR A 86 -11.79 -2.65 -3.89
C THR A 86 -11.94 -1.42 -2.99
N PRO A 87 -12.58 -0.33 -3.48
CA PRO A 87 -12.86 0.86 -2.65
C PRO A 87 -13.61 0.51 -1.36
N THR A 88 -14.60 -0.36 -1.44
CA THR A 88 -15.39 -0.80 -0.28
C THR A 88 -14.53 -1.49 0.78
N VAL A 89 -13.62 -2.38 0.35
CA VAL A 89 -12.70 -3.07 1.28
C VAL A 89 -11.76 -2.08 1.94
N PHE A 90 -11.19 -1.14 1.18
CA PHE A 90 -10.30 -0.12 1.69
C PHE A 90 -10.99 0.77 2.73
N LEU A 91 -12.13 1.38 2.36
CA LEU A 91 -12.88 2.29 3.23
C LEU A 91 -13.39 1.60 4.51
N ASN A 92 -13.88 0.36 4.41
CA ASN A 92 -14.31 -0.39 5.57
C ASN A 92 -13.16 -0.69 6.55
N ARG A 93 -11.95 -0.94 6.04
CA ARG A 93 -10.77 -1.15 6.88
C ARG A 93 -10.34 0.13 7.58
N LEU A 94 -10.33 1.27 6.89
CA LEU A 94 -10.07 2.55 7.51
C LEU A 94 -11.08 2.85 8.62
N ALA A 95 -12.38 2.77 8.33
CA ALA A 95 -13.44 3.09 9.27
C ALA A 95 -13.38 2.23 10.55
N ARG A 96 -13.12 0.93 10.44
CA ARG A 96 -13.00 0.03 11.61
C ARG A 96 -11.83 0.41 12.51
N ASN A 97 -10.69 0.75 11.93
CA ASN A 97 -9.50 1.10 12.71
C ASN A 97 -9.62 2.48 13.36
N VAL A 98 -10.22 3.46 12.67
CA VAL A 98 -10.52 4.78 13.25
C VAL A 98 -11.47 4.66 14.45
N GLN A 99 -12.42 3.72 14.42
CA GLN A 99 -13.35 3.46 15.53
C GLN A 99 -12.75 2.59 16.65
N GLY A 100 -11.47 2.17 16.55
CA GLY A 100 -10.83 1.31 17.55
C GLY A 100 -11.34 -0.13 17.56
N ILE A 101 -12.20 -0.53 16.61
CA ILE A 101 -12.84 -1.86 16.59
C ILE A 101 -11.90 -2.96 16.08
N GLY A 102 -10.75 -2.59 15.51
CA GLY A 102 -9.85 -3.52 14.82
C GLY A 102 -8.61 -3.96 15.60
N LEU A 103 -8.25 -3.28 16.67
CA LEU A 103 -6.97 -3.50 17.36
C LEU A 103 -6.96 -4.75 18.27
N ASP A 104 -8.12 -5.19 18.76
CA ASP A 104 -8.22 -6.29 19.73
C ASP A 104 -8.48 -7.69 19.11
N ALA A 105 -8.69 -7.80 17.81
CA ALA A 105 -9.26 -9.04 17.27
C ALA A 105 -8.26 -10.02 16.64
N GLY A 106 -6.96 -9.73 16.56
CA GLY A 106 -5.99 -10.63 15.91
C GLY A 106 -6.33 -10.96 14.44
N ILE A 107 -7.40 -10.35 13.91
CA ILE A 107 -7.90 -10.56 12.56
C ILE A 107 -7.20 -9.56 11.66
N GLY A 108 -6.27 -10.02 10.84
CA GLY A 108 -5.48 -9.22 9.90
C GLY A 108 -6.33 -8.18 9.15
N GLY A 109 -5.89 -6.92 9.17
CA GLY A 109 -6.61 -5.81 8.53
C GLY A 109 -6.09 -4.43 8.88
N GLY A 110 -5.16 -4.31 9.83
CA GLY A 110 -4.53 -3.07 10.25
C GLY A 110 -3.54 -2.49 9.22
N GLY A 111 -2.96 -3.33 8.36
CA GLY A 111 -1.89 -2.92 7.43
C GLY A 111 -2.27 -1.76 6.52
N LEU A 112 -3.42 -1.81 5.84
CA LEU A 112 -3.87 -0.68 5.00
C LEU A 112 -4.13 0.60 5.80
N TYR A 113 -4.61 0.47 7.03
CA TYR A 113 -4.75 1.61 7.93
C TYR A 113 -3.40 2.18 8.33
N LEU A 114 -2.43 1.33 8.68
CA LEU A 114 -1.06 1.76 9.01
C LEU A 114 -0.39 2.44 7.81
N ILE A 115 -0.50 1.88 6.61
CA ILE A 115 0.02 2.51 5.40
C ILE A 115 -0.55 3.92 5.23
N TRP A 116 -1.88 4.07 5.37
CA TRP A 116 -2.51 5.39 5.29
C TRP A 116 -2.06 6.32 6.42
N ARG A 117 -1.97 5.84 7.65
CA ARG A 117 -1.58 6.66 8.82
C ARG A 117 -0.13 7.11 8.78
N LEU A 118 0.76 6.29 8.25
CA LEU A 118 2.20 6.61 8.19
C LEU A 118 2.59 7.44 6.96
N SER A 119 1.73 7.53 5.94
CA SER A 119 1.94 8.36 4.76
C SER A 119 1.30 9.75 4.92
N ASP A 120 1.92 10.80 4.41
CA ASP A 120 1.32 12.14 4.35
C ASP A 120 0.25 12.21 3.26
N TYR A 121 0.42 11.43 2.19
CA TYR A 121 -0.60 11.23 1.15
C TYR A 121 -0.51 9.82 0.57
N LEU A 122 -1.66 9.17 0.39
CA LEU A 122 -1.75 7.81 -0.14
C LEU A 122 -2.51 7.81 -1.47
N GLN A 123 -1.92 7.23 -2.51
CA GLN A 123 -2.58 6.99 -3.78
C GLN A 123 -2.74 5.49 -4.02
N LEU A 124 -3.97 5.09 -4.35
CA LEU A 124 -4.30 3.72 -4.72
C LEU A 124 -4.86 3.72 -6.14
N ARG A 125 -4.30 2.89 -7.00
CA ARG A 125 -4.78 2.67 -8.36
C ARG A 125 -5.02 1.19 -8.58
N VAL A 126 -6.24 0.83 -8.97
CA VAL A 126 -6.62 -0.56 -9.19
C VAL A 126 -7.18 -0.76 -10.59
N LEU A 127 -6.60 -1.70 -11.31
CA LEU A 127 -7.14 -2.33 -12.50
C LEU A 127 -7.68 -3.69 -12.07
N PRO A 128 -8.99 -3.89 -11.94
CA PRO A 128 -9.58 -5.12 -11.41
C PRO A 128 -9.05 -6.37 -12.11
N HIS A 129 -8.66 -7.37 -11.31
CA HIS A 129 -8.10 -8.65 -11.76
C HIS A 129 -6.81 -8.55 -12.60
N LYS A 130 -6.16 -7.38 -12.60
CA LYS A 130 -4.92 -7.16 -13.37
C LYS A 130 -3.81 -6.58 -12.50
N GLN A 131 -4.11 -5.54 -11.72
CA GLN A 131 -3.05 -4.81 -11.01
C GLN A 131 -3.61 -3.98 -9.86
N THR A 132 -2.89 -3.96 -8.74
CA THR A 132 -3.01 -2.92 -7.72
C THR A 132 -1.70 -2.16 -7.64
N GLN A 133 -1.76 -0.84 -7.61
CA GLN A 133 -0.64 0.04 -7.28
C GLN A 133 -1.00 0.82 -6.03
N VAL A 134 -0.13 0.76 -5.04
CA VAL A 134 -0.20 1.56 -3.81
C VAL A 134 1.02 2.47 -3.80
N THR A 135 0.80 3.78 -3.72
CA THR A 135 1.89 4.76 -3.65
C THR A 135 1.70 5.64 -2.42
N ALA A 136 2.66 5.57 -1.52
CA ALA A 136 2.73 6.41 -0.32
C ALA A 136 3.72 7.56 -0.57
N PHE A 137 3.34 8.76 -0.18
CA PHE A 137 4.20 9.94 -0.21
C PHE A 137 4.45 10.41 1.23
N LEU A 138 5.71 10.68 1.54
CA LEU A 138 6.16 11.12 2.86
C LEU A 138 7.04 12.35 2.71
N ASP A 139 6.70 13.42 3.43
CA ASP A 139 7.56 14.59 3.58
C ASP A 139 8.52 14.35 4.76
N LEU A 140 9.75 14.00 4.45
CA LEU A 140 10.79 13.68 5.45
C LEU A 140 11.37 14.92 6.12
N ASN A 141 11.03 16.15 5.68
CA ASN A 141 11.44 17.37 6.35
C ASN A 141 10.58 17.65 7.59
N ASN A 142 9.37 17.13 7.63
CA ASN A 142 8.43 17.32 8.71
C ASN A 142 8.39 16.13 9.68
N SER A 143 8.13 16.39 10.96
CA SER A 143 7.85 15.34 11.94
C SER A 143 6.52 14.67 11.64
N PHE A 144 6.41 13.40 11.97
CA PHE A 144 5.13 12.70 11.94
C PHE A 144 4.21 13.28 13.02
N ASP A 145 3.02 13.74 12.62
CA ASP A 145 1.98 14.20 13.54
C ASP A 145 0.78 13.23 13.48
N PRO A 146 0.56 12.47 14.55
CA PRO A 146 -0.54 11.50 14.60
C PRO A 146 -1.94 12.15 14.66
N GLU A 147 -2.05 13.46 14.88
CA GLU A 147 -3.32 14.17 14.94
C GLU A 147 -3.77 14.70 13.57
N ILE A 148 -2.86 14.78 12.60
CA ILE A 148 -3.19 15.22 11.25
C ILE A 148 -3.91 14.11 10.50
N GLU A 149 -5.04 14.43 9.87
CA GLU A 149 -5.75 13.56 8.94
C GLU A 149 -5.03 13.55 7.59
N ASN A 150 -4.58 12.35 7.18
CA ASN A 150 -3.86 12.18 5.94
C ASN A 150 -4.81 12.05 4.75
N GLY A 151 -4.45 12.69 3.63
CA GLY A 151 -5.21 12.58 2.41
C GLY A 151 -5.01 11.25 1.69
N PHE A 152 -6.01 10.83 0.92
CA PHE A 152 -5.83 9.73 -0.02
C PHE A 152 -6.63 9.92 -1.31
N GLN A 153 -6.18 9.23 -2.37
CA GLN A 153 -6.89 9.10 -3.63
C GLN A 153 -7.05 7.62 -3.99
N PHE A 154 -8.26 7.21 -4.36
CA PHE A 154 -8.54 5.86 -4.83
C PHE A 154 -9.06 5.90 -6.27
N LEU A 155 -8.27 5.41 -7.22
CA LEU A 155 -8.61 5.29 -8.63
C LEU A 155 -8.95 3.83 -8.93
N TYR A 156 -10.21 3.58 -9.27
CA TYR A 156 -10.70 2.25 -9.61
C TYR A 156 -11.21 2.25 -11.05
N HIS A 157 -10.44 1.60 -11.93
CA HIS A 157 -10.77 1.56 -13.35
C HIS A 157 -11.66 0.36 -13.65
N THR A 158 -12.96 0.58 -13.71
CA THR A 158 -13.87 -0.38 -14.36
C THR A 158 -13.64 -0.31 -15.86
N GLU A 159 -13.55 -1.45 -16.54
CA GLU A 159 -13.59 -1.47 -18.01
C GLU A 159 -14.97 -0.91 -18.41
N VAL A 160 -15.00 0.37 -18.83
CA VAL A 160 -16.15 0.91 -19.51
C VAL A 160 -16.13 0.28 -20.90
N HIS A 161 -17.05 -0.63 -21.19
CA HIS A 161 -17.37 -0.94 -22.58
C HIS A 161 -17.91 0.35 -23.19
N GLU A 162 -17.05 1.10 -23.87
CA GLU A 162 -17.49 2.20 -24.70
C GLU A 162 -18.37 1.67 -25.83
N THR A 163 -19.65 1.59 -25.58
CA THR A 163 -20.65 1.66 -26.63
C THR A 163 -20.97 3.14 -26.85
N ALA A 164 -19.97 3.92 -27.27
CA ALA A 164 -20.21 5.27 -27.77
C ALA A 164 -20.58 5.20 -29.24
N ASN A 165 -21.83 4.90 -29.52
CA ASN A 165 -22.44 5.32 -30.75
C ASN A 165 -22.88 6.79 -30.61
N CYS A 166 -21.93 7.72 -30.72
CA CYS A 166 -22.25 9.10 -31.08
C CYS A 166 -22.40 9.17 -32.59
N GLN A 167 -23.62 9.00 -33.10
CA GLN A 167 -24.02 9.55 -34.39
C GLN A 167 -24.48 10.99 -34.13
N LEU A 168 -23.70 11.94 -34.63
CA LEU A 168 -24.13 13.33 -34.87
C LEU A 168 -24.84 13.43 -36.19
#